data_fafdd52a22e0636072677cf24aad2cdf
#
_entry.id   fafdd52a22e0636072677cf24aad2cdf
#
_cell.length_a   1.000
_cell.length_b   1.000
_cell.length_c   1.000
_cell.angle_alpha   90.00
_cell.angle_beta   90.00
_cell.angle_gamma   90.00
#
_symmetry.space_group_name_H-M   'P 1'
#
loop_
_entity.id
_entity.type
_entity.pdbx_description
1 polymer ?
#
loop_
_entity_poly.entity_id
_entity_poly.type
_entity_poly.pdbx_seq_one_letter_code
_entity_poly.pdbx_strand_id
1 'polypeptide(L)'
;MARACDLDSRNVNYGVTDEFQSAKGEMQLYALIESGQTERIRVLSPQCRVTSRRDVIDLGLVEVDESLAWLKDHVATREAFSSDALAAVAVHKGSAALSFLIDMADAGPTTELRKSAIFWMSQARITESAGELERLMFRDGSSEIRRHAAFSLSQSTAANRSDALIRQGREDGDPEVRAQAWFWLAQTGASASEEAIQWAVANDPDDDVRKEAVFAMSQLPEERGVEALFAVLGNQRMPRDVREQALFWLAQSDSDRAFQYLDRLLAGAL
;
A
#
# COMPACT_ATOMS: atom_id res chain seq x y z
N MET A 1 -0.99 -11.96 -25.98
CA MET A 1 -0.48 -10.83 -26.80
C MET A 1 0.33 -9.96 -25.89
N ALA A 2 1.60 -9.67 -26.21
CA ALA A 2 2.43 -8.77 -25.42
C ALA A 2 1.77 -7.38 -25.38
N ARG A 3 1.66 -6.80 -24.20
CA ARG A 3 1.09 -5.46 -23.97
C ARG A 3 2.03 -4.42 -24.62
N ALA A 4 1.49 -3.51 -25.41
CA ALA A 4 2.29 -2.42 -25.97
C ALA A 4 2.46 -1.31 -24.92
N CYS A 5 3.70 -0.86 -24.71
CA CYS A 5 4.05 0.25 -23.84
C CYS A 5 4.26 1.51 -24.68
N ASP A 6 3.26 2.39 -24.67
CA ASP A 6 3.32 3.67 -25.39
C ASP A 6 4.06 4.72 -24.55
N LEU A 7 5.27 5.11 -24.99
CA LEU A 7 6.06 6.13 -24.34
C LEU A 7 5.43 7.53 -24.38
N ASP A 8 4.53 7.78 -25.33
CA ASP A 8 3.87 9.07 -25.50
C ASP A 8 2.63 9.25 -24.62
N SER A 9 2.07 8.16 -24.08
CA SER A 9 0.93 8.21 -23.18
C SER A 9 1.26 9.01 -21.90
N ARG A 10 0.33 9.84 -21.42
CA ARG A 10 0.46 10.52 -20.12
C ARG A 10 0.07 9.63 -18.94
N ASN A 11 -0.82 8.67 -19.18
CA ASN A 11 -1.25 7.73 -18.17
C ASN A 11 -0.35 6.49 -18.18
N VAL A 12 0.56 6.42 -17.25
CA VAL A 12 1.29 5.19 -16.98
C VAL A 12 0.58 4.50 -15.83
N ASN A 13 -0.25 3.51 -16.16
CA ASN A 13 -0.51 2.47 -15.21
C ASN A 13 0.79 1.66 -15.13
N TYR A 14 1.62 1.96 -14.14
CA TYR A 14 2.62 1.01 -13.70
C TYR A 14 1.83 -0.23 -13.27
N GLY A 15 1.82 -1.26 -14.08
CA GLY A 15 1.51 -2.62 -13.66
C GLY A 15 2.66 -3.09 -12.77
N VAL A 16 2.82 -2.41 -11.66
CA VAL A 16 4.03 -2.37 -10.84
C VAL A 16 4.32 -3.71 -10.18
N THR A 17 3.29 -4.47 -9.86
CA THR A 17 3.46 -5.66 -9.02
C THR A 17 3.91 -6.90 -9.80
N ASP A 18 3.34 -7.16 -10.97
CA ASP A 18 3.67 -8.39 -11.70
C ASP A 18 4.91 -8.22 -12.60
N GLU A 19 5.12 -7.03 -13.17
CA GLU A 19 6.25 -6.79 -14.08
C GLU A 19 7.57 -6.64 -13.33
N PHE A 20 7.58 -5.96 -12.17
CA PHE A 20 8.80 -5.82 -11.35
C PHE A 20 9.18 -7.12 -10.64
N GLN A 21 8.20 -7.90 -10.18
CA GLN A 21 8.45 -9.19 -9.54
C GLN A 21 8.81 -10.30 -10.54
N SER A 22 8.31 -10.23 -11.76
CA SER A 22 8.61 -11.19 -12.82
C SER A 22 9.85 -10.83 -13.66
N ALA A 23 10.34 -9.60 -13.62
CA ALA A 23 11.55 -9.17 -14.30
C ALA A 23 12.79 -9.79 -13.63
N LYS A 24 13.09 -11.03 -14.01
CA LYS A 24 14.37 -11.66 -13.69
C LYS A 24 15.48 -11.03 -14.55
N GLY A 25 15.89 -9.79 -14.24
CA GLY A 25 17.01 -9.27 -14.98
C GLY A 25 17.03 -7.77 -15.16
N GLU A 26 17.37 -7.34 -16.34
CA GLU A 26 17.61 -5.97 -16.75
C GLU A 26 16.27 -5.22 -16.90
N MET A 27 16.21 -3.99 -16.46
CA MET A 27 15.10 -3.06 -16.71
C MET A 27 15.55 -2.01 -17.71
N GLN A 28 14.63 -1.52 -18.52
CA GLN A 28 14.89 -0.46 -19.48
C GLN A 28 14.38 0.87 -18.92
N LEU A 29 15.28 1.84 -18.83
CA LEU A 29 14.97 3.19 -18.41
C LEU A 29 14.84 4.08 -19.67
N TYR A 30 13.72 4.79 -19.76
CA TYR A 30 13.43 5.75 -20.82
C TYR A 30 13.31 7.15 -20.24
N ALA A 31 14.03 8.11 -20.83
CA ALA A 31 13.91 9.51 -20.50
C ALA A 31 13.40 10.28 -21.72
N LEU A 32 12.32 11.04 -21.55
CA LEU A 32 11.88 12.02 -22.55
C LEU A 32 12.64 13.33 -22.31
N ILE A 33 13.42 13.75 -23.29
CA ILE A 33 14.19 15.00 -23.24
C ILE A 33 13.59 15.98 -24.27
N GLU A 34 13.12 17.13 -23.82
CA GLU A 34 12.66 18.23 -24.68
C GLU A 34 13.43 19.50 -24.34
N SER A 35 13.99 20.15 -25.35
CA SER A 35 14.80 21.38 -25.18
C SER A 35 15.94 21.24 -24.15
N GLY A 36 16.57 20.04 -24.08
CA GLY A 36 17.66 19.76 -23.16
C GLY A 36 17.20 19.50 -21.72
N GLN A 37 15.90 19.38 -21.49
CA GLN A 37 15.34 19.11 -20.16
C GLN A 37 14.59 17.78 -20.14
N THR A 38 14.73 17.04 -19.04
CA THR A 38 13.95 15.82 -18.82
C THR A 38 12.50 16.19 -18.52
N GLU A 39 11.59 15.66 -19.32
CA GLU A 39 10.15 15.86 -19.18
C GLU A 39 9.45 14.64 -18.61
N ARG A 40 10.09 13.47 -18.67
CA ARG A 40 9.53 12.23 -18.14
C ARG A 40 10.59 11.15 -17.99
N ILE A 41 10.43 10.32 -16.97
CA ILE A 41 11.21 9.10 -16.76
C ILE A 41 10.26 7.92 -16.72
N ARG A 42 10.65 6.79 -17.32
CA ARG A 42 9.92 5.53 -17.26
C ARG A 42 10.85 4.36 -17.10
N VAL A 43 10.41 3.39 -16.31
CA VAL A 43 11.08 2.10 -16.20
C VAL A 43 10.13 1.03 -16.70
N LEU A 44 10.59 0.26 -17.67
CA LEU A 44 9.79 -0.76 -18.33
C LEU A 44 10.52 -2.11 -18.33
N SER A 45 9.74 -3.19 -18.30
CA SER A 45 10.27 -4.52 -18.53
C SER A 45 10.80 -4.65 -19.96
N PRO A 46 11.92 -5.34 -20.22
CA PRO A 46 12.42 -5.64 -21.56
C PRO A 46 11.40 -6.41 -22.43
N GLN A 47 10.43 -7.05 -21.79
CA GLN A 47 9.37 -7.79 -22.50
C GLN A 47 8.27 -6.88 -23.06
N CYS A 48 8.24 -5.60 -22.64
CA CYS A 48 7.26 -4.67 -23.12
C CYS A 48 7.62 -4.15 -24.50
N ARG A 49 6.74 -4.36 -25.49
CA ARG A 49 6.94 -3.80 -26.82
C ARG A 49 6.72 -2.29 -26.78
N VAL A 50 7.82 -1.56 -26.78
CA VAL A 50 7.77 -0.09 -26.73
C VAL A 50 7.31 0.49 -28.06
N THR A 51 6.44 1.49 -28.00
CA THR A 51 6.01 2.32 -29.13
C THR A 51 6.18 3.79 -28.78
N SER A 52 6.60 4.61 -29.76
CA SER A 52 6.71 6.05 -29.62
C SER A 52 6.50 6.72 -30.97
N ARG A 53 5.98 7.96 -30.98
CA ARG A 53 5.93 8.84 -32.16
C ARG A 53 7.23 9.61 -32.36
N ARG A 54 8.12 9.56 -31.37
CA ARG A 54 9.43 10.22 -31.37
C ARG A 54 10.51 9.19 -31.66
N ASP A 55 11.63 9.67 -32.16
CA ASP A 55 12.82 8.84 -32.31
C ASP A 55 13.32 8.41 -30.91
N VAL A 56 13.61 7.13 -30.76
CA VAL A 56 14.19 6.57 -29.56
C VAL A 56 15.67 6.36 -29.82
N ILE A 57 16.51 7.01 -29.03
CA ILE A 57 17.97 6.86 -29.08
C ILE A 57 18.35 5.82 -28.03
N ASP A 58 18.93 4.71 -28.48
CA ASP A 58 19.44 3.68 -27.59
C ASP A 58 20.87 4.04 -27.17
N LEU A 59 21.07 4.24 -25.87
CA LEU A 59 22.37 4.52 -25.26
C LEU A 59 23.13 3.27 -24.88
N GLY A 60 22.53 2.10 -25.06
CA GLY A 60 23.09 0.81 -24.62
C GLY A 60 23.07 0.66 -23.09
N LEU A 61 24.01 -0.15 -22.59
CA LEU A 61 24.17 -0.36 -21.15
C LEU A 61 24.85 0.85 -20.53
N VAL A 62 24.21 1.44 -19.53
CA VAL A 62 24.76 2.51 -18.70
C VAL A 62 25.23 1.93 -17.38
N GLU A 63 26.39 2.33 -16.90
CA GLU A 63 26.92 1.88 -15.61
C GLU A 63 25.99 2.29 -14.46
N VAL A 64 25.83 1.40 -13.48
CA VAL A 64 24.87 1.56 -12.38
C VAL A 64 25.10 2.87 -11.62
N ASP A 65 26.37 3.21 -11.34
CA ASP A 65 26.72 4.41 -10.58
C ASP A 65 26.38 5.69 -11.35
N GLU A 66 26.57 5.70 -12.66
CA GLU A 66 26.21 6.84 -13.53
C GLU A 66 24.69 7.01 -13.60
N SER A 67 23.96 5.92 -13.81
CA SER A 67 22.50 5.91 -13.82
C SER A 67 21.93 6.40 -12.48
N LEU A 68 22.45 5.88 -11.37
CA LEU A 68 22.01 6.30 -10.03
C LEU A 68 22.34 7.77 -9.74
N ALA A 69 23.50 8.27 -10.14
CA ALA A 69 23.86 9.66 -9.95
C ALA A 69 22.91 10.59 -10.70
N TRP A 70 22.59 10.25 -11.95
CA TRP A 70 21.65 11.00 -12.77
C TRP A 70 20.23 11.00 -12.18
N LEU A 71 19.73 9.84 -11.72
CA LEU A 71 18.41 9.72 -11.10
C LEU A 71 18.31 10.49 -9.77
N LYS A 72 19.35 10.42 -8.95
CA LYS A 72 19.41 11.16 -7.67
C LYS A 72 19.34 12.67 -7.86
N ASP A 73 20.03 13.19 -8.87
CA ASP A 73 19.94 14.60 -9.25
C ASP A 73 18.51 14.98 -9.64
N HIS A 74 17.80 14.13 -10.39
CA HIS A 74 16.42 14.38 -10.78
C HIS A 74 15.45 14.34 -9.59
N VAL A 75 15.64 13.45 -8.63
CA VAL A 75 14.85 13.44 -7.40
C VAL A 75 15.05 14.73 -6.60
N ALA A 76 16.29 15.24 -6.54
CA ALA A 76 16.62 16.42 -5.75
C ALA A 76 16.17 17.74 -6.39
N THR A 77 16.15 17.82 -7.73
CA THR A 77 15.99 19.09 -8.46
C THR A 77 14.63 19.28 -9.10
N ARG A 78 13.83 18.21 -9.27
CA ARG A 78 12.57 18.25 -10.02
C ARG A 78 11.44 17.49 -9.34
N GLU A 79 10.64 18.21 -8.58
CA GLU A 79 9.49 17.64 -7.84
C GLU A 79 8.50 16.89 -8.77
N ALA A 80 8.26 17.39 -9.98
CA ALA A 80 7.31 16.79 -10.94
C ALA A 80 7.65 15.36 -11.38
N PHE A 81 8.92 14.93 -11.29
CA PHE A 81 9.40 13.62 -11.75
C PHE A 81 10.03 12.79 -10.63
N SER A 82 10.02 13.30 -9.41
CA SER A 82 10.69 12.67 -8.29
C SER A 82 10.19 11.26 -8.03
N SER A 83 8.89 11.01 -8.16
CA SER A 83 8.31 9.68 -7.98
C SER A 83 8.75 8.69 -9.07
N ASP A 84 8.81 9.12 -10.33
CA ASP A 84 9.26 8.30 -11.45
C ASP A 84 10.77 7.99 -11.36
N ALA A 85 11.55 8.98 -10.92
CA ALA A 85 12.97 8.79 -10.66
C ALA A 85 13.23 7.84 -9.48
N LEU A 86 12.41 7.92 -8.41
CA LEU A 86 12.47 6.96 -7.30
C LEU A 86 12.11 5.54 -7.74
N ALA A 87 11.11 5.39 -8.62
CA ALA A 87 10.80 4.10 -9.23
C ALA A 87 12.02 3.51 -9.95
N ALA A 88 12.69 4.35 -10.74
CA ALA A 88 13.90 3.96 -11.45
C ALA A 88 15.06 3.63 -10.50
N VAL A 89 15.25 4.39 -9.43
CA VAL A 89 16.24 4.06 -8.38
C VAL A 89 15.92 2.70 -7.74
N ALA A 90 14.66 2.43 -7.43
CA ALA A 90 14.27 1.22 -6.71
C ALA A 90 14.58 -0.08 -7.45
N VAL A 91 14.62 -0.06 -8.78
CA VAL A 91 14.96 -1.24 -9.59
C VAL A 91 16.46 -1.49 -9.73
N HIS A 92 17.31 -0.52 -9.37
CA HIS A 92 18.75 -0.72 -9.36
C HIS A 92 19.15 -1.69 -8.25
N LYS A 93 20.05 -2.61 -8.57
CA LYS A 93 20.61 -3.55 -7.59
C LYS A 93 21.67 -2.85 -6.72
N GLY A 94 21.92 -3.44 -5.55
CA GLY A 94 22.98 -2.97 -4.65
C GLY A 94 22.49 -2.04 -3.54
N SER A 95 23.37 -1.80 -2.57
CA SER A 95 23.06 -1.07 -1.35
C SER A 95 22.90 0.44 -1.57
N ALA A 96 23.59 1.01 -2.55
CA ALA A 96 23.56 2.45 -2.82
C ALA A 96 22.16 2.95 -3.23
N ALA A 97 21.40 2.15 -4.00
CA ALA A 97 20.02 2.45 -4.36
C ALA A 97 19.10 2.37 -3.13
N LEU A 98 19.23 1.29 -2.36
CA LEU A 98 18.43 1.11 -1.14
C LEU A 98 18.71 2.19 -0.10
N SER A 99 19.98 2.52 0.17
CA SER A 99 20.33 3.61 1.09
C SER A 99 19.69 4.92 0.67
N PHE A 100 19.69 5.24 -0.62
CA PHE A 100 19.07 6.48 -1.09
C PHE A 100 17.55 6.49 -0.88
N LEU A 101 16.86 5.35 -1.11
CA LEU A 101 15.43 5.25 -0.82
C LEU A 101 15.14 5.42 0.67
N ILE A 102 15.97 4.83 1.54
CA ILE A 102 15.85 4.99 3.00
C ILE A 102 16.05 6.47 3.39
N ASP A 103 17.08 7.12 2.88
CA ASP A 103 17.33 8.54 3.14
C ASP A 103 16.14 9.41 2.70
N MET A 104 15.55 9.10 1.54
CA MET A 104 14.37 9.81 1.05
C MET A 104 13.11 9.51 1.88
N ALA A 105 12.94 8.30 2.36
CA ALA A 105 11.84 7.92 3.24
C ALA A 105 11.93 8.62 4.60
N ASP A 106 13.14 8.78 5.13
CA ASP A 106 13.41 9.41 6.43
C ASP A 106 13.34 10.93 6.38
N ALA A 107 14.01 11.54 5.41
CA ALA A 107 14.30 12.97 5.39
C ALA A 107 14.02 13.65 4.04
N GLY A 108 13.21 13.03 3.19
CA GLY A 108 12.80 13.65 1.92
C GLY A 108 12.12 15.00 2.15
N PRO A 109 12.32 15.97 1.26
CA PRO A 109 11.90 17.36 1.46
C PRO A 109 10.38 17.56 1.57
N THR A 110 9.60 16.62 1.07
CA THR A 110 8.14 16.65 1.15
C THR A 110 7.58 15.30 1.64
N THR A 111 6.42 15.33 2.28
CA THR A 111 5.72 14.11 2.71
C THR A 111 5.41 13.19 1.52
N GLU A 112 5.05 13.75 0.37
CA GLU A 112 4.75 12.96 -0.83
C GLU A 112 5.98 12.23 -1.36
N LEU A 113 7.15 12.86 -1.32
CA LEU A 113 8.40 12.22 -1.74
C LEU A 113 8.79 11.10 -0.76
N ARG A 114 8.63 11.33 0.54
CA ARG A 114 8.83 10.32 1.57
C ARG A 114 7.91 9.10 1.34
N LYS A 115 6.62 9.35 1.10
CA LYS A 115 5.63 8.29 0.80
C LYS A 115 5.99 7.53 -0.48
N SER A 116 6.43 8.22 -1.52
CA SER A 116 6.88 7.57 -2.75
C SER A 116 8.09 6.66 -2.53
N ALA A 117 9.06 7.08 -1.72
CA ALA A 117 10.22 6.26 -1.38
C ALA A 117 9.79 5.00 -0.61
N ILE A 118 8.93 5.15 0.40
CA ILE A 118 8.37 4.05 1.19
C ILE A 118 7.63 3.04 0.30
N PHE A 119 6.78 3.54 -0.61
CA PHE A 119 6.06 2.70 -1.55
C PHE A 119 7.03 1.90 -2.43
N TRP A 120 8.02 2.52 -3.04
CA TRP A 120 8.97 1.84 -3.90
C TRP A 120 9.88 0.85 -3.17
N MET A 121 10.21 1.12 -1.91
CA MET A 121 10.89 0.15 -1.05
C MET A 121 10.04 -1.11 -0.88
N SER A 122 8.74 -0.96 -0.67
CA SER A 122 7.82 -2.11 -0.49
C SER A 122 7.59 -2.91 -1.77
N GLN A 123 7.59 -2.27 -2.93
CA GLN A 123 7.28 -2.92 -4.20
C GLN A 123 8.51 -3.57 -4.85
N ALA A 124 9.64 -2.89 -4.85
CA ALA A 124 10.82 -3.34 -5.58
C ALA A 124 11.90 -3.99 -4.71
N ARG A 125 11.93 -3.70 -3.40
CA ARG A 125 13.03 -4.06 -2.50
C ARG A 125 12.57 -4.68 -1.18
N ILE A 126 11.40 -5.30 -1.14
CA ILE A 126 10.77 -5.75 0.12
C ILE A 126 11.66 -6.68 0.96
N THR A 127 12.40 -7.56 0.34
CA THR A 127 13.28 -8.51 1.05
C THR A 127 14.36 -7.78 1.87
N GLU A 128 14.86 -6.67 1.34
CA GLU A 128 15.96 -5.90 1.97
C GLU A 128 15.42 -4.76 2.84
N SER A 129 14.20 -4.26 2.59
CA SER A 129 13.63 -3.07 3.22
C SER A 129 12.54 -3.33 4.26
N ALA A 130 12.11 -4.59 4.43
CA ALA A 130 11.00 -4.91 5.35
C ALA A 130 11.23 -4.40 6.79
N GLY A 131 12.46 -4.53 7.30
CA GLY A 131 12.81 -4.02 8.62
C GLY A 131 12.76 -2.50 8.71
N GLU A 132 13.09 -1.81 7.63
CA GLU A 132 13.07 -0.35 7.57
C GLU A 132 11.63 0.18 7.45
N LEU A 133 10.79 -0.49 6.66
CA LEU A 133 9.36 -0.19 6.60
C LEU A 133 8.70 -0.38 7.97
N GLU A 134 9.04 -1.45 8.68
CA GLU A 134 8.56 -1.67 10.04
C GLU A 134 9.07 -0.60 11.01
N ARG A 135 10.32 -0.17 10.91
CA ARG A 135 10.87 0.94 11.70
C ARG A 135 10.08 2.24 11.47
N LEU A 136 9.83 2.62 10.22
CA LEU A 136 9.03 3.80 9.86
C LEU A 136 7.60 3.69 10.40
N MET A 137 6.98 2.52 10.25
CA MET A 137 5.64 2.23 10.73
C MET A 137 5.45 2.45 12.23
N PHE A 138 6.49 2.18 13.04
CA PHE A 138 6.38 2.28 14.50
C PHE A 138 7.05 3.52 15.10
N ARG A 139 7.99 4.15 14.40
CA ARG A 139 8.86 5.18 15.01
C ARG A 139 8.86 6.51 14.30
N ASP A 140 8.27 6.64 13.12
CA ASP A 140 8.22 7.93 12.46
C ASP A 140 7.37 8.93 13.27
N GLY A 141 7.82 10.16 13.36
CA GLY A 141 7.11 11.22 14.09
C GLY A 141 5.80 11.63 13.44
N SER A 142 5.65 11.42 12.12
CA SER A 142 4.44 11.74 11.37
C SER A 142 3.50 10.55 11.35
N SER A 143 2.28 10.71 11.87
CA SER A 143 1.23 9.69 11.76
C SER A 143 0.89 9.36 10.31
N GLU A 144 0.98 10.34 9.41
CA GLU A 144 0.77 10.13 7.98
C GLU A 144 1.82 9.17 7.37
N ILE A 145 3.09 9.32 7.76
CA ILE A 145 4.15 8.41 7.32
C ILE A 145 3.95 7.02 7.93
N ARG A 146 3.61 6.92 9.22
CA ARG A 146 3.32 5.62 9.86
C ARG A 146 2.17 4.89 9.16
N ARG A 147 1.09 5.59 8.82
CA ARG A 147 -0.04 5.04 8.05
C ARG A 147 0.37 4.57 6.66
N HIS A 148 1.19 5.38 5.97
CA HIS A 148 1.65 5.02 4.62
C HIS A 148 2.62 3.84 4.63
N ALA A 149 3.47 3.73 5.65
CA ALA A 149 4.33 2.55 5.83
C ALA A 149 3.50 1.27 6.09
N ALA A 150 2.44 1.36 6.90
CA ALA A 150 1.50 0.26 7.12
C ALA A 150 0.80 -0.16 5.81
N PHE A 151 0.27 0.78 5.04
CA PHE A 151 -0.26 0.52 3.70
C PHE A 151 0.77 -0.19 2.83
N SER A 152 1.97 0.37 2.71
CA SER A 152 3.02 -0.17 1.85
C SER A 152 3.44 -1.58 2.25
N LEU A 153 3.55 -1.84 3.56
CA LEU A 153 3.85 -3.17 4.08
C LEU A 153 2.71 -4.16 3.80
N SER A 154 1.44 -3.73 3.93
CA SER A 154 0.27 -4.58 3.66
C SER A 154 0.22 -5.06 2.20
N GLN A 155 0.64 -4.22 1.26
CA GLN A 155 0.69 -4.52 -0.18
C GLN A 155 1.91 -5.36 -0.59
N SER A 156 2.83 -5.61 0.34
CA SER A 156 4.06 -6.33 0.08
C SER A 156 3.91 -7.84 0.29
N THR A 157 4.95 -8.59 -0.09
CA THR A 157 5.06 -10.03 0.17
C THR A 157 5.76 -10.36 1.49
N ALA A 158 5.97 -9.37 2.38
CA ALA A 158 6.63 -9.58 3.66
C ALA A 158 5.87 -10.59 4.53
N ALA A 159 6.58 -11.59 5.04
CA ALA A 159 5.96 -12.65 5.84
C ALA A 159 5.37 -12.15 7.16
N ASN A 160 5.96 -11.11 7.74
CA ASN A 160 5.56 -10.53 9.03
C ASN A 160 4.53 -9.39 8.90
N ARG A 161 4.00 -9.12 7.70
CA ARG A 161 3.12 -7.96 7.48
C ARG A 161 1.87 -7.96 8.37
N SER A 162 1.25 -9.12 8.57
CA SER A 162 0.06 -9.23 9.41
C SER A 162 0.37 -9.00 10.89
N ASP A 163 1.46 -9.55 11.40
CA ASP A 163 1.90 -9.36 12.79
C ASP A 163 2.25 -7.89 13.07
N ALA A 164 2.92 -7.24 12.12
CA ALA A 164 3.24 -5.82 12.23
C ALA A 164 1.97 -4.95 12.25
N LEU A 165 0.99 -5.23 11.39
CA LEU A 165 -0.30 -4.53 11.37
C LEU A 165 -1.08 -4.72 12.67
N ILE A 166 -1.13 -5.95 13.20
CA ILE A 166 -1.77 -6.23 14.50
C ILE A 166 -1.10 -5.42 15.61
N ARG A 167 0.23 -5.41 15.64
CA ARG A 167 0.98 -4.65 16.65
C ARG A 167 0.71 -3.15 16.53
N GLN A 168 0.72 -2.59 15.32
CA GLN A 168 0.41 -1.17 15.12
C GLN A 168 -1.02 -0.83 15.54
N GLY A 169 -2.00 -1.62 15.16
CA GLY A 169 -3.38 -1.44 15.56
C GLY A 169 -3.61 -1.47 17.06
N ARG A 170 -2.75 -2.18 17.81
CA ARG A 170 -2.84 -2.26 19.27
C ARG A 170 -2.07 -1.16 20.00
N GLU A 171 -0.94 -0.71 19.46
CA GLU A 171 0.07 0.04 20.21
C GLU A 171 0.27 1.48 19.73
N ASP A 172 -0.18 1.85 18.51
CA ASP A 172 0.03 3.22 18.02
C ASP A 172 -0.76 4.23 18.87
N GLY A 173 -0.10 5.32 19.23
CA GLY A 173 -0.72 6.39 20.02
C GLY A 173 -1.80 7.18 19.29
N ASP A 174 -1.77 7.17 17.95
CA ASP A 174 -2.71 7.89 17.11
C ASP A 174 -3.89 6.98 16.73
N PRO A 175 -5.15 7.33 17.07
CA PRO A 175 -6.31 6.50 16.78
C PRO A 175 -6.53 6.28 15.28
N GLU A 176 -6.23 7.25 14.42
CA GLU A 176 -6.36 7.07 12.96
C GLU A 176 -5.35 6.05 12.42
N VAL A 177 -4.15 6.00 12.99
CA VAL A 177 -3.13 5.00 12.63
C VAL A 177 -3.61 3.61 13.04
N ARG A 178 -4.16 3.45 14.26
CA ARG A 178 -4.73 2.18 14.70
C ARG A 178 -5.87 1.72 13.82
N ALA A 179 -6.82 2.60 13.50
CA ALA A 179 -7.97 2.30 12.64
C ALA A 179 -7.53 1.82 11.24
N GLN A 180 -6.58 2.51 10.62
CA GLN A 180 -6.07 2.11 9.31
C GLN A 180 -5.29 0.80 9.34
N ALA A 181 -4.58 0.50 10.44
CA ALA A 181 -3.89 -0.77 10.57
C ALA A 181 -4.88 -1.96 10.54
N TRP A 182 -6.04 -1.83 11.20
CA TRP A 182 -7.09 -2.84 11.15
C TRP A 182 -7.70 -3.01 9.76
N PHE A 183 -7.93 -1.91 9.05
CA PHE A 183 -8.39 -1.95 7.67
C PHE A 183 -7.41 -2.71 6.76
N TRP A 184 -6.13 -2.35 6.79
CA TRP A 184 -5.12 -3.03 5.96
C TRP A 184 -4.92 -4.49 6.37
N LEU A 185 -5.05 -4.80 7.65
CA LEU A 185 -5.00 -6.18 8.12
C LEU A 185 -6.10 -7.04 7.51
N ALA A 186 -7.34 -6.53 7.45
CA ALA A 186 -8.45 -7.23 6.80
C ALA A 186 -8.15 -7.54 5.32
N GLN A 187 -7.54 -6.59 4.60
CA GLN A 187 -7.17 -6.74 3.19
C GLN A 187 -6.07 -7.79 2.95
N THR A 188 -5.28 -8.14 3.96
CA THR A 188 -4.27 -9.21 3.80
C THR A 188 -4.88 -10.60 3.64
N GLY A 189 -6.13 -10.80 4.04
CA GLY A 189 -6.82 -12.08 4.03
C GLY A 189 -6.26 -13.13 5.00
N ALA A 190 -5.34 -12.73 5.90
CA ALA A 190 -4.71 -13.64 6.84
C ALA A 190 -5.73 -14.24 7.81
N SER A 191 -5.54 -15.50 8.21
CA SER A 191 -6.46 -16.19 9.15
C SER A 191 -6.55 -15.53 10.52
N ALA A 192 -5.44 -14.93 10.99
CA ALA A 192 -5.38 -14.20 12.25
C ALA A 192 -6.09 -12.83 12.23
N SER A 193 -6.49 -12.33 11.06
CA SER A 193 -7.07 -10.99 10.94
C SER A 193 -8.39 -10.87 11.70
N GLU A 194 -9.24 -11.88 11.63
CA GLU A 194 -10.57 -11.86 12.26
C GLU A 194 -10.49 -11.70 13.77
N GLU A 195 -9.73 -12.57 14.46
CA GLU A 195 -9.58 -12.52 15.92
C GLU A 195 -8.96 -11.19 16.37
N ALA A 196 -7.95 -10.71 15.64
CA ALA A 196 -7.29 -9.44 15.96
C ALA A 196 -8.22 -8.23 15.79
N ILE A 197 -9.04 -8.19 14.75
CA ILE A 197 -10.01 -7.12 14.52
C ILE A 197 -11.16 -7.21 15.55
N GLN A 198 -11.63 -8.42 15.90
CA GLN A 198 -12.60 -8.62 16.98
C GLN A 198 -12.09 -8.08 18.31
N TRP A 199 -10.81 -8.30 18.59
CA TRP A 199 -10.18 -7.72 19.77
C TRP A 199 -10.25 -6.18 19.74
N ALA A 200 -9.99 -5.53 18.61
CA ALA A 200 -10.05 -4.08 18.46
C ALA A 200 -11.47 -3.54 18.72
N VAL A 201 -12.49 -4.16 18.14
CA VAL A 201 -13.90 -3.80 18.37
C VAL A 201 -14.29 -3.87 19.85
N ALA A 202 -13.72 -4.83 20.59
CA ALA A 202 -14.04 -5.04 21.99
C ALA A 202 -13.23 -4.15 22.94
N ASN A 203 -11.99 -3.81 22.58
CA ASN A 203 -11.00 -3.32 23.54
C ASN A 203 -10.33 -1.98 23.18
N ASP A 204 -10.45 -1.48 21.96
CA ASP A 204 -9.83 -0.19 21.63
C ASP A 204 -10.44 0.91 22.53
N PRO A 205 -9.61 1.78 23.13
CA PRO A 205 -10.10 2.84 24.00
C PRO A 205 -10.89 3.93 23.27
N ASP A 206 -10.71 4.05 21.96
CA ASP A 206 -11.34 5.05 21.13
C ASP A 206 -12.58 4.48 20.43
N ASP A 207 -13.73 5.17 20.56
CA ASP A 207 -15.00 4.72 20.01
C ASP A 207 -15.02 4.71 18.48
N ASP A 208 -14.31 5.64 17.84
CA ASP A 208 -14.26 5.72 16.40
C ASP A 208 -13.36 4.61 15.84
N VAL A 209 -12.26 4.26 16.53
CA VAL A 209 -11.45 3.09 16.17
C VAL A 209 -12.27 1.79 16.27
N ARG A 210 -13.12 1.64 17.30
CA ARG A 210 -14.02 0.47 17.39
C ARG A 210 -14.97 0.37 16.21
N LYS A 211 -15.55 1.50 15.76
CA LYS A 211 -16.43 1.55 14.58
C LYS A 211 -15.68 1.26 13.29
N GLU A 212 -14.48 1.82 13.13
CA GLU A 212 -13.62 1.53 11.96
C GLU A 212 -13.15 0.06 11.96
N ALA A 213 -12.95 -0.55 13.12
CA ALA A 213 -12.68 -1.99 13.20
C ALA A 213 -13.90 -2.83 12.79
N VAL A 214 -15.13 -2.40 13.06
CA VAL A 214 -16.35 -3.03 12.51
C VAL A 214 -16.40 -2.89 10.99
N PHE A 215 -16.00 -1.72 10.44
CA PHE A 215 -15.84 -1.58 9.00
C PHE A 215 -14.78 -2.54 8.45
N ALA A 216 -13.62 -2.65 9.11
CA ALA A 216 -12.59 -3.60 8.70
C ALA A 216 -13.10 -5.06 8.69
N MET A 217 -14.00 -5.45 9.62
CA MET A 217 -14.66 -6.76 9.58
C MET A 217 -15.48 -6.97 8.30
N SER A 218 -16.17 -5.95 7.81
CA SER A 218 -16.93 -6.06 6.56
C SER A 218 -16.06 -6.28 5.32
N GLN A 219 -14.77 -5.99 5.43
CA GLN A 219 -13.78 -6.19 4.36
C GLN A 219 -13.10 -7.58 4.40
N LEU A 220 -13.41 -8.40 5.40
CA LEU A 220 -12.97 -9.80 5.42
C LEU A 220 -13.67 -10.59 4.29
N PRO A 221 -13.12 -11.74 3.86
CA PRO A 221 -13.80 -12.63 2.91
C PRO A 221 -15.27 -12.87 3.34
N GLU A 222 -16.19 -12.78 2.39
CA GLU A 222 -17.63 -12.56 2.57
C GLU A 222 -18.28 -13.33 3.73
N GLU A 223 -18.15 -14.66 3.78
CA GLU A 223 -18.74 -15.47 4.86
C GLU A 223 -18.14 -15.13 6.23
N ARG A 224 -16.83 -14.91 6.31
CA ARG A 224 -16.13 -14.57 7.54
C ARG A 224 -16.52 -13.17 8.04
N GLY A 225 -16.63 -12.21 7.14
CA GLY A 225 -17.08 -10.86 7.47
C GLY A 225 -18.49 -10.84 8.02
N VAL A 226 -19.42 -11.53 7.38
CA VAL A 226 -20.81 -11.64 7.81
C VAL A 226 -20.92 -12.31 9.18
N GLU A 227 -20.18 -13.39 9.42
CA GLU A 227 -20.18 -14.07 10.73
C GLU A 227 -19.62 -13.19 11.85
N ALA A 228 -18.52 -12.49 11.59
CA ALA A 228 -17.91 -11.56 12.54
C ALA A 228 -18.88 -10.40 12.88
N LEU A 229 -19.56 -9.83 11.90
CA LEU A 229 -20.57 -8.78 12.12
C LEU A 229 -21.76 -9.29 12.92
N PHE A 230 -22.25 -10.51 12.68
CA PHE A 230 -23.30 -11.12 13.52
C PHE A 230 -22.86 -11.34 14.96
N ALA A 231 -21.61 -11.73 15.18
CA ALA A 231 -21.07 -11.90 16.53
C ALA A 231 -21.05 -10.56 17.30
N VAL A 232 -20.68 -9.46 16.63
CA VAL A 232 -20.73 -8.09 17.20
C VAL A 232 -22.18 -7.70 17.52
N LEU A 233 -23.10 -7.90 16.59
CA LEU A 233 -24.51 -7.51 16.73
C LEU A 233 -25.19 -8.28 17.88
N GLY A 234 -24.91 -9.57 18.01
CA GLY A 234 -25.45 -10.43 19.08
C GLY A 234 -24.86 -10.18 20.47
N ASN A 235 -23.73 -9.48 20.57
CA ASN A 235 -23.07 -9.25 21.83
C ASN A 235 -23.64 -8.02 22.57
N GLN A 236 -24.51 -8.29 23.56
CA GLN A 236 -25.16 -7.25 24.36
C GLN A 236 -24.18 -6.40 25.22
N ARG A 237 -22.92 -6.83 25.36
CA ARG A 237 -21.89 -6.06 26.08
C ARG A 237 -21.24 -5.01 25.20
N MET A 238 -21.40 -5.11 23.88
CA MET A 238 -20.93 -4.10 22.95
C MET A 238 -21.76 -2.81 23.05
N PRO A 239 -21.13 -1.63 22.97
CA PRO A 239 -21.83 -0.38 22.88
C PRO A 239 -22.89 -0.38 21.77
N ARG A 240 -23.96 0.36 21.99
CA ARG A 240 -25.10 0.40 21.05
C ARG A 240 -24.68 0.87 19.65
N ASP A 241 -23.89 1.91 19.59
CA ASP A 241 -23.40 2.49 18.34
C ASP A 241 -22.49 1.53 17.54
N VAL A 242 -21.66 0.73 18.22
CA VAL A 242 -20.84 -0.34 17.59
C VAL A 242 -21.75 -1.42 16.99
N ARG A 243 -22.82 -1.81 17.69
CA ARG A 243 -23.81 -2.77 17.16
C ARG A 243 -24.60 -2.21 15.99
N GLU A 244 -24.98 -0.94 16.06
CA GLU A 244 -25.65 -0.24 14.95
C GLU A 244 -24.74 -0.18 13.71
N GLN A 245 -23.43 0.02 13.88
CA GLN A 245 -22.45 -0.05 12.80
C GLN A 245 -22.35 -1.44 12.18
N ALA A 246 -22.37 -2.48 13.01
CA ALA A 246 -22.40 -3.88 12.50
C ALA A 246 -23.67 -4.18 11.71
N LEU A 247 -24.83 -3.71 12.19
CA LEU A 247 -26.10 -3.84 11.46
C LEU A 247 -26.05 -3.10 10.12
N PHE A 248 -25.47 -1.89 10.09
CA PHE A 248 -25.31 -1.11 8.87
C PHE A 248 -24.48 -1.89 7.82
N TRP A 249 -23.34 -2.44 8.20
CA TRP A 249 -22.49 -3.18 7.26
C TRP A 249 -23.09 -4.52 6.85
N LEU A 250 -23.85 -5.19 7.71
CA LEU A 250 -24.65 -6.36 7.32
C LEU A 250 -25.69 -6.00 6.25
N ALA A 251 -26.32 -4.84 6.36
CA ALA A 251 -27.28 -4.35 5.38
C ALA A 251 -26.64 -3.95 4.03
N GLN A 252 -25.34 -3.69 4.00
CA GLN A 252 -24.58 -3.39 2.79
C GLN A 252 -23.93 -4.64 2.17
N SER A 253 -23.98 -5.78 2.85
CA SER A 253 -23.44 -7.04 2.32
C SER A 253 -24.39 -7.69 1.32
N ASP A 254 -23.85 -8.36 0.31
CA ASP A 254 -24.64 -9.14 -0.67
C ASP A 254 -25.04 -10.55 -0.13
N SER A 255 -24.92 -10.78 1.19
CA SER A 255 -25.16 -12.08 1.80
C SER A 255 -26.66 -12.37 1.98
N ASP A 256 -27.12 -13.48 1.40
CA ASP A 256 -28.48 -13.98 1.62
C ASP A 256 -28.81 -14.17 3.09
N ARG A 257 -27.82 -14.58 3.89
CA ARG A 257 -27.97 -14.78 5.35
C ARG A 257 -28.20 -13.45 6.08
N ALA A 258 -27.48 -12.42 5.70
CA ALA A 258 -27.68 -11.07 6.23
C ALA A 258 -29.07 -10.54 5.84
N PHE A 259 -29.48 -10.73 4.60
CA PHE A 259 -30.81 -10.34 4.12
C PHE A 259 -31.94 -11.03 4.89
N GLN A 260 -31.88 -12.36 5.07
CA GLN A 260 -32.88 -13.10 5.84
C GLN A 260 -32.95 -12.68 7.33
N TYR A 261 -31.83 -12.27 7.90
CA TYR A 261 -31.81 -11.75 9.25
C TYR A 261 -32.52 -10.40 9.35
N LEU A 262 -32.20 -9.49 8.43
CA LEU A 262 -32.81 -8.16 8.36
C LEU A 262 -34.31 -8.23 8.12
N ASP A 263 -34.76 -9.13 7.25
CA ASP A 263 -36.19 -9.36 6.99
C ASP A 263 -36.93 -9.82 8.25
N ARG A 264 -36.35 -10.76 9.02
CA ARG A 264 -36.94 -11.18 10.31
C ARG A 264 -36.92 -10.07 11.38
N LEU A 265 -35.86 -9.26 11.39
CA LEU A 265 -35.78 -8.13 12.31
C LEU A 265 -36.88 -7.09 12.03
N LEU A 266 -37.11 -6.78 10.76
CA LEU A 266 -38.15 -5.83 10.32
C LEU A 266 -39.58 -6.39 10.55
N ALA A 267 -39.74 -7.72 10.45
CA ALA A 267 -41.01 -8.39 10.77
C ALA A 267 -41.29 -8.49 12.27
N GLY A 268 -40.38 -8.06 13.14
CA GLY A 268 -40.52 -8.18 14.60
C GLY A 268 -40.45 -9.62 15.11
N ALA A 269 -39.78 -10.50 14.39
CA ALA A 269 -39.65 -11.92 14.66
C ALA A 269 -38.32 -12.30 15.34
N LEU A 270 -37.59 -11.33 15.88
CA LEU A 270 -36.33 -11.52 16.64
C LEU A 270 -36.46 -11.01 18.05
#